data_500c4247b34b94e457f1a5a00c2887a4
#
_entry.id   500c4247b34b94e457f1a5a00c2887a4
#
_cell.length_a   1.000
_cell.length_b   1.000
_cell.length_c   1.000
_cell.angle_alpha   90.00
_cell.angle_beta   90.00
_cell.angle_gamma   90.00
#
_symmetry.space_group_name_H-M   'P 1'
#
loop_
_entity.id
_entity.type
_entity.pdbx_description
1 polymer ?
#
loop_
_entity_poly.entity_id
_entity_poly.type
_entity_poly.pdbx_seq_one_letter_code
_entity_poly.pdbx_strand_id
1 'polypeptide(L)'
;MKKIFLVLCLMVSLPLFGQYKVDTTITNEAYTAYVNKELGQALYVKYKLYKGGGKCQRATNWVNDTKLTLVNENQYKGTLYDKGHLANAEDFAYNCHLDSLTFRDYNRLPQTRKLNRGIWKVSENEIRKMSQTDSLMIYTGGHWGSPNTVVNGIKIPSVCWKVVYSLSLKKVVICTIFYNTDIPVKTETNLGSLELMLGYSLNVFVDNKKKKK
;
A
#
# COMPACT_ATOMS: atom_id res chain seq x y z
N MET A 1 36.98 -25.55 45.24
CA MET A 1 35.59 -25.12 45.08
C MET A 1 35.46 -24.41 43.74
N LYS A 2 34.92 -25.08 42.72
CA LYS A 2 34.70 -24.50 41.35
C LYS A 2 33.40 -23.71 41.35
N LYS A 3 33.48 -22.40 41.15
CA LYS A 3 32.28 -21.54 40.98
C LYS A 3 31.75 -21.75 39.56
N ILE A 4 30.55 -22.33 39.45
CA ILE A 4 29.81 -22.45 38.22
C ILE A 4 29.10 -21.09 37.98
N PHE A 5 29.53 -20.37 36.95
CA PHE A 5 28.82 -19.18 36.47
C PHE A 5 27.65 -19.64 35.56
N LEU A 6 26.44 -19.52 36.08
CA LEU A 6 25.23 -19.75 35.30
C LEU A 6 24.98 -18.51 34.39
N VAL A 7 25.30 -18.62 33.12
CA VAL A 7 24.97 -17.59 32.13
C VAL A 7 23.47 -17.74 31.81
N LEU A 8 22.67 -16.85 32.40
CA LEU A 8 21.24 -16.73 32.07
C LEU A 8 21.13 -16.06 30.71
N CYS A 9 20.92 -16.87 29.66
CA CYS A 9 20.66 -16.38 28.32
C CYS A 9 19.23 -15.79 28.30
N LEU A 10 19.11 -14.46 28.43
CA LEU A 10 17.84 -13.76 28.19
C LEU A 10 17.49 -13.93 26.71
N MET A 11 16.58 -14.85 26.41
CA MET A 11 15.92 -14.89 25.11
C MET A 11 15.06 -13.64 24.98
N VAL A 12 15.62 -12.59 24.42
CA VAL A 12 14.83 -11.45 23.94
C VAL A 12 14.01 -11.96 22.76
N SER A 13 12.75 -12.24 22.98
CA SER A 13 11.79 -12.49 21.91
C SER A 13 11.66 -11.18 21.11
N LEU A 14 12.38 -11.08 20.00
CA LEU A 14 12.17 -10.02 19.03
C LEU A 14 10.73 -10.11 18.57
N PRO A 15 9.93 -9.02 18.60
CA PRO A 15 8.59 -9.04 18.06
C PRO A 15 8.67 -9.47 16.60
N LEU A 16 7.97 -10.54 16.23
CA LEU A 16 7.81 -10.94 14.84
C LEU A 16 7.21 -9.73 14.08
N PHE A 17 7.95 -9.20 13.13
CA PHE A 17 7.46 -8.21 12.19
C PHE A 17 6.29 -8.82 11.41
N GLY A 18 5.16 -8.09 11.31
CA GLY A 18 3.97 -8.56 10.61
C GLY A 18 2.74 -8.67 11.51
N GLN A 19 2.30 -7.53 12.08
CA GLN A 19 1.18 -7.49 13.03
C GLN A 19 -0.18 -7.79 12.37
N TYR A 20 -0.33 -7.51 11.07
CA TYR A 20 -1.60 -7.61 10.36
C TYR A 20 -1.53 -8.55 9.16
N LYS A 21 -2.61 -9.32 8.96
CA LYS A 21 -2.78 -10.24 7.84
C LYS A 21 -3.98 -9.83 6.98
N VAL A 22 -4.02 -10.30 5.74
CA VAL A 22 -5.17 -10.13 4.86
C VAL A 22 -6.33 -10.99 5.37
N ASP A 23 -7.46 -10.35 5.70
CA ASP A 23 -8.69 -11.04 6.12
C ASP A 23 -9.67 -11.23 4.99
N THR A 24 -9.62 -10.34 3.98
CA THR A 24 -10.52 -10.41 2.84
C THR A 24 -9.92 -9.68 1.64
N THR A 25 -10.41 -10.04 0.46
CA THR A 25 -10.01 -9.45 -0.81
C THR A 25 -11.24 -8.86 -1.50
N ILE A 26 -11.12 -7.63 -1.98
CA ILE A 26 -12.14 -6.93 -2.75
C ILE A 26 -11.57 -6.66 -4.15
N THR A 27 -12.27 -7.10 -5.18
CA THR A 27 -11.85 -6.87 -6.57
C THR A 27 -12.92 -6.10 -7.30
N ASN A 28 -12.52 -5.03 -7.97
CA ASN A 28 -13.31 -4.30 -8.94
C ASN A 28 -12.59 -4.28 -10.30
N GLU A 29 -13.14 -3.57 -11.29
CA GLU A 29 -12.55 -3.52 -12.64
C GLU A 29 -11.19 -2.80 -12.70
N ALA A 30 -10.89 -1.91 -11.74
CA ALA A 30 -9.66 -1.12 -11.71
C ALA A 30 -8.53 -1.82 -10.93
N TYR A 31 -8.82 -2.46 -9.79
CA TYR A 31 -7.81 -3.02 -8.91
C TYR A 31 -8.36 -4.11 -7.98
N THR A 32 -7.45 -4.79 -7.30
CA THR A 32 -7.75 -5.70 -6.20
C THR A 32 -7.18 -5.14 -4.91
N ALA A 33 -8.01 -5.00 -3.87
CA ALA A 33 -7.63 -4.57 -2.53
C ALA A 33 -7.56 -5.76 -1.56
N TYR A 34 -6.53 -5.82 -0.75
CA TYR A 34 -6.28 -6.83 0.26
C TYR A 34 -6.44 -6.19 1.64
N VAL A 35 -7.58 -6.46 2.28
CA VAL A 35 -8.09 -5.70 3.43
C VAL A 35 -7.88 -6.46 4.73
N ASN A 36 -7.48 -5.72 5.76
CA ASN A 36 -7.51 -6.17 7.14
C ASN A 36 -8.73 -5.53 7.87
N LYS A 37 -9.57 -6.37 8.46
CA LYS A 37 -10.84 -5.93 9.10
C LYS A 37 -10.61 -5.19 10.41
N GLU A 38 -9.58 -5.54 11.17
CA GLU A 38 -9.24 -4.86 12.41
C GLU A 38 -8.77 -3.42 12.16
N LEU A 39 -8.01 -3.21 11.09
CA LEU A 39 -7.61 -1.87 10.65
C LEU A 39 -8.77 -1.09 10.02
N GLY A 40 -9.74 -1.78 9.41
CA GLY A 40 -10.73 -1.16 8.53
C GLY A 40 -10.07 -0.51 7.30
N GLN A 41 -8.93 -1.02 6.85
CA GLN A 41 -8.10 -0.46 5.78
C GLN A 41 -7.52 -1.58 4.93
N ALA A 42 -7.15 -1.28 3.68
CA ALA A 42 -6.35 -2.21 2.90
C ALA A 42 -4.90 -2.22 3.41
N LEU A 43 -4.32 -3.40 3.52
CA LEU A 43 -2.87 -3.55 3.69
C LEU A 43 -2.15 -3.13 2.43
N TYR A 44 -2.72 -3.50 1.28
CA TYR A 44 -2.24 -3.07 -0.03
C TYR A 44 -3.31 -3.26 -1.11
N VAL A 45 -3.07 -2.64 -2.26
CA VAL A 45 -3.80 -2.90 -3.50
C VAL A 45 -2.83 -3.36 -4.59
N LYS A 46 -3.39 -4.06 -5.59
CA LYS A 46 -2.69 -4.54 -6.78
C LYS A 46 -3.48 -4.15 -8.01
N TYR A 47 -2.80 -3.58 -9.02
CA TYR A 47 -3.41 -3.23 -10.30
C TYR A 47 -2.41 -3.25 -11.45
N LYS A 48 -2.93 -3.40 -12.68
CA LYS A 48 -2.15 -3.29 -13.90
C LYS A 48 -2.26 -1.87 -14.45
N LEU A 49 -1.15 -1.31 -14.88
CA LEU A 49 -1.09 0.00 -15.51
C LEU A 49 -0.39 -0.08 -16.86
N TYR A 50 -1.04 0.45 -17.90
CA TYR A 50 -0.49 0.67 -19.23
C TYR A 50 -1.11 1.93 -19.82
N LYS A 51 -0.29 2.87 -20.28
CA LYS A 51 -0.72 4.17 -20.83
C LYS A 51 -1.66 4.91 -19.88
N GLY A 52 -1.31 4.99 -18.59
CA GLY A 52 -2.08 5.73 -17.59
C GLY A 52 -2.13 7.23 -17.89
N GLY A 53 -3.07 7.90 -17.28
CA GLY A 53 -3.38 9.31 -17.49
C GLY A 53 -4.63 9.52 -18.32
N GLY A 54 -5.07 10.75 -18.47
CA GLY A 54 -6.30 11.09 -19.21
C GLY A 54 -6.86 12.44 -18.77
N LYS A 55 -8.14 12.66 -19.07
CA LYS A 55 -8.81 13.95 -18.85
C LYS A 55 -10.14 13.81 -18.08
N CYS A 56 -10.37 12.68 -17.39
CA CYS A 56 -11.57 12.54 -16.60
C CYS A 56 -11.62 13.56 -15.47
N GLN A 57 -12.79 14.11 -15.24
CA GLN A 57 -13.03 14.95 -14.08
C GLN A 57 -12.94 14.06 -12.83
N ARG A 58 -12.02 14.41 -11.94
CA ARG A 58 -11.77 13.67 -10.70
C ARG A 58 -13.01 13.61 -9.82
N ALA A 59 -13.39 12.43 -9.35
CA ALA A 59 -14.43 12.28 -8.35
C ALA A 59 -14.02 12.94 -7.02
N THR A 60 -14.98 13.38 -6.23
CA THR A 60 -14.75 14.05 -4.95
C THR A 60 -15.22 13.23 -3.75
N ASN A 61 -16.18 12.34 -3.96
CA ASN A 61 -16.83 11.59 -2.89
C ASN A 61 -16.23 10.19 -2.78
N TRP A 62 -15.91 9.82 -1.55
CA TRP A 62 -15.48 8.46 -1.21
C TRP A 62 -16.70 7.61 -0.87
N VAL A 63 -16.69 6.37 -1.31
CA VAL A 63 -17.82 5.44 -1.19
C VAL A 63 -17.36 4.13 -0.56
N ASN A 64 -18.12 3.65 0.43
CA ASN A 64 -18.05 2.26 0.87
C ASN A 64 -19.16 1.47 0.18
N ASP A 65 -18.81 0.70 -0.82
CA ASP A 65 -19.71 -0.19 -1.57
C ASP A 65 -19.68 -1.63 -1.05
N THR A 66 -19.16 -1.84 0.16
CA THR A 66 -19.06 -3.14 0.83
C THR A 66 -19.88 -3.18 2.11
N LYS A 67 -20.03 -4.39 2.70
CA LYS A 67 -20.59 -4.58 4.03
C LYS A 67 -19.55 -4.51 5.16
N LEU A 68 -18.30 -4.16 4.82
CA LEU A 68 -17.22 -4.07 5.81
C LEU A 68 -17.29 -2.75 6.57
N THR A 69 -16.93 -2.79 7.84
CA THR A 69 -16.65 -1.58 8.61
C THR A 69 -15.28 -1.06 8.23
N LEU A 70 -15.26 -0.03 7.40
CA LEU A 70 -14.03 0.61 6.92
C LEU A 70 -13.86 1.98 7.55
N VAL A 71 -12.62 2.44 7.61
CA VAL A 71 -12.31 3.83 7.95
C VAL A 71 -13.04 4.75 6.98
N ASN A 72 -13.89 5.63 7.49
CA ASN A 72 -14.75 6.51 6.71
C ASN A 72 -14.22 7.94 6.65
N GLU A 73 -14.83 8.76 5.81
CA GLU A 73 -14.41 10.14 5.55
C GLU A 73 -14.49 11.04 6.81
N ASN A 74 -15.47 10.82 7.69
CA ASN A 74 -15.64 11.64 8.88
C ASN A 74 -14.47 11.52 9.86
N GLN A 75 -13.83 10.34 9.91
CA GLN A 75 -12.67 10.11 10.77
C GLN A 75 -11.44 10.93 10.33
N TYR A 76 -11.36 11.37 9.06
CA TYR A 76 -10.29 12.24 8.57
C TYR A 76 -10.52 13.73 8.90
N LYS A 77 -11.75 14.13 9.24
CA LYS A 77 -12.07 15.54 9.56
C LYS A 77 -11.26 16.03 10.76
N GLY A 78 -10.66 17.22 10.64
CA GLY A 78 -9.84 17.81 11.68
C GLY A 78 -8.45 17.18 11.85
N THR A 79 -8.09 16.17 11.08
CA THR A 79 -6.76 15.55 11.12
C THR A 79 -5.75 16.27 10.20
N LEU A 80 -4.47 15.96 10.37
CA LEU A 80 -3.39 16.42 9.50
C LEU A 80 -3.14 15.48 8.32
N TYR A 81 -3.97 14.42 8.17
CA TYR A 81 -3.79 13.41 7.15
C TYR A 81 -4.71 13.64 5.95
N ASP A 82 -4.15 13.45 4.77
CA ASP A 82 -4.91 13.32 3.53
C ASP A 82 -5.42 11.88 3.36
N LYS A 83 -6.50 11.73 2.60
CA LYS A 83 -6.98 10.45 2.09
C LYS A 83 -6.09 10.03 0.91
N GLY A 84 -4.92 9.45 1.19
CA GLY A 84 -3.96 9.07 0.17
C GLY A 84 -4.43 7.84 -0.61
N HIS A 85 -4.57 7.96 -1.93
CA HIS A 85 -4.91 6.83 -2.80
C HIS A 85 -3.80 5.78 -2.79
N LEU A 86 -4.20 4.52 -2.84
CA LEU A 86 -3.32 3.39 -3.15
C LEU A 86 -3.28 3.17 -4.68
N ALA A 87 -4.37 2.72 -5.30
CA ALA A 87 -4.52 2.80 -6.76
C ALA A 87 -4.85 4.25 -7.14
N ASN A 88 -3.92 4.92 -7.82
CA ASN A 88 -4.00 6.36 -8.09
C ASN A 88 -5.07 6.66 -9.13
N ALA A 89 -5.96 7.62 -8.87
CA ALA A 89 -7.04 8.01 -9.78
C ALA A 89 -6.52 8.45 -11.16
N GLU A 90 -5.45 9.24 -11.19
CA GLU A 90 -4.83 9.73 -12.42
C GLU A 90 -4.33 8.59 -13.34
N ASP A 91 -3.99 7.41 -12.77
CA ASP A 91 -3.57 6.26 -13.55
C ASP A 91 -4.72 5.70 -14.40
N PHE A 92 -5.97 5.95 -14.00
CA PHE A 92 -7.19 5.47 -14.64
C PHE A 92 -7.95 6.57 -15.37
N ALA A 93 -7.44 7.82 -15.39
CA ALA A 93 -8.14 8.98 -15.98
C ALA A 93 -8.38 8.89 -17.50
N TYR A 94 -7.93 7.83 -18.16
CA TYR A 94 -8.32 7.49 -19.53
C TYR A 94 -9.74 6.91 -19.64
N ASN A 95 -10.32 6.45 -18.52
CA ASN A 95 -11.67 5.91 -18.43
C ASN A 95 -12.33 6.40 -17.14
N CYS A 96 -13.35 7.26 -17.25
CA CYS A 96 -13.96 7.91 -16.09
C CYS A 96 -14.69 6.94 -15.16
N HIS A 97 -15.15 5.79 -15.63
CA HIS A 97 -15.69 4.73 -14.77
C HIS A 97 -14.58 4.15 -13.89
N LEU A 98 -13.45 3.74 -14.48
CA LEU A 98 -12.32 3.20 -13.72
C LEU A 98 -11.73 4.23 -12.75
N ASP A 99 -11.60 5.51 -13.16
CA ASP A 99 -11.21 6.60 -12.27
C ASP A 99 -12.13 6.68 -11.05
N SER A 100 -13.45 6.66 -11.27
CA SER A 100 -14.44 6.72 -10.18
C SER A 100 -14.34 5.54 -9.20
N LEU A 101 -13.93 4.35 -9.67
CA LEU A 101 -13.72 3.17 -8.82
C LEU A 101 -12.53 3.34 -7.87
N THR A 102 -11.60 4.26 -8.14
CA THR A 102 -10.48 4.52 -7.23
C THR A 102 -10.90 5.27 -5.96
N PHE A 103 -12.10 5.88 -5.93
CA PHE A 103 -12.66 6.59 -4.77
C PHE A 103 -13.48 5.65 -3.87
N ARG A 104 -12.89 4.52 -3.50
CA ARG A 104 -13.47 3.57 -2.52
C ARG A 104 -12.72 3.61 -1.21
N ASP A 105 -13.43 3.48 -0.08
CA ASP A 105 -12.88 3.55 1.27
C ASP A 105 -11.74 2.54 1.50
N TYR A 106 -11.76 1.42 0.80
CA TYR A 106 -10.69 0.42 0.81
C TYR A 106 -9.51 0.72 -0.14
N ASN A 107 -9.48 1.88 -0.78
CA ASN A 107 -8.37 2.31 -1.67
C ASN A 107 -7.61 3.52 -1.13
N ARG A 108 -7.67 3.78 0.16
CA ARG A 108 -6.98 4.92 0.75
C ARG A 108 -6.30 4.56 2.04
N LEU A 109 -5.22 5.28 2.35
CA LEU A 109 -4.56 5.29 3.63
C LEU A 109 -4.41 6.72 4.16
N PRO A 110 -4.35 6.90 5.50
CA PRO A 110 -4.01 8.18 6.07
C PRO A 110 -2.52 8.47 5.81
N GLN A 111 -2.27 9.45 4.96
CA GLN A 111 -0.93 9.93 4.62
C GLN A 111 -0.77 11.38 5.10
N THR A 112 0.39 11.72 5.68
CA THR A 112 0.66 13.12 5.97
C THR A 112 0.56 13.94 4.68
N ARG A 113 0.12 15.21 4.79
CA ARG A 113 0.01 16.10 3.63
C ARG A 113 1.34 16.26 2.90
N LYS A 114 2.45 16.27 3.65
CA LYS A 114 3.80 16.37 3.09
C LYS A 114 4.17 15.14 2.27
N LEU A 115 3.84 13.95 2.75
CA LEU A 115 4.04 12.72 1.98
C LEU A 115 3.15 12.69 0.74
N ASN A 116 1.82 12.78 0.93
CA ASN A 116 0.83 12.57 -0.13
C ASN A 116 1.00 13.56 -1.29
N ARG A 117 1.17 14.86 -0.97
CA ARG A 117 1.31 15.94 -1.95
C ARG A 117 2.74 16.12 -2.47
N GLY A 118 3.72 15.51 -1.82
CA GLY A 118 5.16 15.59 -2.10
C GLY A 118 5.70 14.36 -2.83
N ILE A 119 6.64 13.66 -2.17
CA ILE A 119 7.40 12.55 -2.79
C ILE A 119 6.54 11.36 -3.23
N TRP A 120 5.35 11.14 -2.62
CA TRP A 120 4.40 10.13 -3.08
C TRP A 120 3.84 10.47 -4.45
N LYS A 121 3.34 11.70 -4.64
CA LYS A 121 2.84 12.21 -5.93
C LYS A 121 3.94 12.21 -7.01
N VAL A 122 5.17 12.56 -6.64
CA VAL A 122 6.31 12.47 -7.58
C VAL A 122 6.51 11.04 -8.07
N SER A 123 6.53 10.07 -7.15
CA SER A 123 6.65 8.65 -7.50
C SER A 123 5.48 8.17 -8.39
N GLU A 124 4.25 8.60 -8.14
CA GLU A 124 3.10 8.28 -8.99
C GLU A 124 3.28 8.79 -10.42
N ASN A 125 3.77 10.02 -10.57
CA ASN A 125 4.05 10.59 -11.90
C ASN A 125 5.17 9.84 -12.64
N GLU A 126 6.23 9.43 -11.94
CA GLU A 126 7.33 8.62 -12.49
C GLU A 126 6.80 7.28 -13.00
N ILE A 127 6.01 6.57 -12.20
CA ILE A 127 5.40 5.28 -12.57
C ILE A 127 4.45 5.45 -13.78
N ARG A 128 3.63 6.49 -13.79
CA ARG A 128 2.73 6.78 -14.92
C ARG A 128 3.51 7.08 -16.19
N LYS A 129 4.63 7.79 -16.11
CA LYS A 129 5.53 8.02 -17.25
C LYS A 129 6.10 6.70 -17.77
N MET A 130 6.53 5.79 -16.90
CA MET A 130 7.01 4.46 -17.31
C MET A 130 5.91 3.67 -18.02
N SER A 131 4.65 3.78 -17.57
CA SER A 131 3.52 3.08 -18.16
C SER A 131 3.21 3.46 -19.61
N GLN A 132 3.76 4.56 -20.12
CA GLN A 132 3.55 4.98 -21.51
C GLN A 132 4.20 4.02 -22.51
N THR A 133 5.22 3.31 -22.10
CA THR A 133 6.03 2.41 -22.95
C THR A 133 6.06 0.98 -22.44
N ASP A 134 5.63 0.72 -21.18
CA ASP A 134 5.65 -0.61 -20.58
C ASP A 134 4.33 -0.92 -19.85
N SER A 135 3.96 -2.18 -19.85
CA SER A 135 2.89 -2.69 -18.97
C SER A 135 3.43 -2.99 -17.59
N LEU A 136 2.89 -2.35 -16.58
CA LEU A 136 3.34 -2.44 -15.19
C LEU A 136 2.31 -3.18 -14.34
N MET A 137 2.79 -4.01 -13.40
CA MET A 137 2.00 -4.51 -12.29
C MET A 137 2.42 -3.74 -11.04
N ILE A 138 1.49 -3.02 -10.44
CA ILE A 138 1.74 -2.14 -9.29
C ILE A 138 1.15 -2.76 -8.05
N TYR A 139 1.94 -2.78 -6.97
CA TYR A 139 1.54 -3.12 -5.61
C TYR A 139 1.87 -1.91 -4.74
N THR A 140 0.92 -1.46 -3.95
CA THR A 140 1.11 -0.30 -3.09
C THR A 140 0.30 -0.45 -1.82
N GLY A 141 0.87 -0.08 -0.68
CA GLY A 141 0.24 -0.32 0.62
C GLY A 141 0.87 0.44 1.76
N GLY A 142 0.51 0.01 2.97
CA GLY A 142 1.05 0.54 4.21
C GLY A 142 1.62 -0.55 5.11
N HIS A 143 2.43 -0.12 6.07
CA HIS A 143 2.88 -0.93 7.19
C HIS A 143 2.72 -0.14 8.48
N TRP A 144 2.18 -0.79 9.50
CA TRP A 144 1.89 -0.19 10.80
C TRP A 144 2.93 -0.65 11.80
N GLY A 145 3.63 0.30 12.43
CA GLY A 145 4.60 0.04 13.49
C GLY A 145 3.93 -0.39 14.80
N SER A 146 4.74 -0.78 15.76
CA SER A 146 4.31 -1.04 17.12
C SER A 146 5.11 -0.13 18.08
N PRO A 147 4.45 0.70 18.93
CA PRO A 147 3.01 0.88 19.04
C PRO A 147 2.41 1.63 17.83
N ASN A 148 1.13 1.36 17.55
CA ASN A 148 0.43 2.07 16.48
C ASN A 148 0.10 3.51 16.87
N THR A 149 0.33 4.45 15.96
CA THR A 149 -0.25 5.79 16.06
C THR A 149 -1.74 5.72 15.70
N VAL A 150 -2.61 6.27 16.54
CA VAL A 150 -4.06 6.32 16.33
C VAL A 150 -4.56 7.76 16.39
N VAL A 151 -5.32 8.17 15.37
CA VAL A 151 -5.94 9.50 15.29
C VAL A 151 -7.39 9.34 14.87
N ASN A 152 -8.33 9.87 15.66
CA ASN A 152 -9.79 9.73 15.43
C ASN A 152 -10.23 8.26 15.17
N GLY A 153 -9.61 7.29 15.86
CA GLY A 153 -9.86 5.88 15.66
C GLY A 153 -9.22 5.25 14.42
N ILE A 154 -8.48 6.04 13.63
CA ILE A 154 -7.73 5.52 12.49
C ILE A 154 -6.33 5.10 12.96
N LYS A 155 -5.93 3.87 12.70
CA LYS A 155 -4.53 3.43 12.84
C LYS A 155 -3.73 3.95 11.66
N ILE A 156 -2.69 4.74 11.93
CA ILE A 156 -1.88 5.41 10.92
C ILE A 156 -0.70 4.52 10.53
N PRO A 157 -0.50 4.20 9.25
CA PRO A 157 0.69 3.47 8.82
C PRO A 157 1.95 4.31 9.08
N SER A 158 2.98 3.70 9.66
CA SER A 158 4.28 4.36 9.89
C SER A 158 5.04 4.58 8.58
N VAL A 159 4.82 3.69 7.61
CA VAL A 159 5.34 3.81 6.26
C VAL A 159 4.28 3.44 5.22
N CYS A 160 4.38 4.06 4.05
CA CYS A 160 3.72 3.61 2.84
C CYS A 160 4.78 3.04 1.90
N TRP A 161 4.39 2.18 0.95
CA TRP A 161 5.36 1.55 0.06
C TRP A 161 4.78 1.30 -1.33
N LYS A 162 5.66 1.18 -2.32
CA LYS A 162 5.34 0.81 -3.70
C LYS A 162 6.30 -0.24 -4.22
N VAL A 163 5.75 -1.23 -4.93
CA VAL A 163 6.49 -2.19 -5.74
C VAL A 163 5.94 -2.12 -7.15
N VAL A 164 6.80 -1.96 -8.14
CA VAL A 164 6.44 -1.95 -9.55
C VAL A 164 7.20 -3.06 -10.25
N TYR A 165 6.46 -3.96 -10.87
CA TYR A 165 6.99 -5.03 -11.70
C TYR A 165 6.74 -4.70 -13.17
N SER A 166 7.80 -4.67 -13.96
CA SER A 166 7.75 -4.52 -15.41
C SER A 166 7.40 -5.86 -16.06
N LEU A 167 6.33 -5.88 -16.84
CA LEU A 167 5.91 -7.10 -17.54
C LEU A 167 6.80 -7.37 -18.76
N SER A 168 7.37 -6.34 -19.39
CA SER A 168 8.29 -6.49 -20.51
C SER A 168 9.66 -6.99 -20.04
N LEU A 169 10.19 -6.40 -18.99
CA LEU A 169 11.50 -6.76 -18.41
C LEU A 169 11.44 -7.98 -17.48
N LYS A 170 10.24 -8.42 -17.09
CA LYS A 170 10.00 -9.54 -16.15
C LYS A 170 10.76 -9.41 -14.82
N LYS A 171 10.84 -8.18 -14.28
CA LYS A 171 11.54 -7.88 -13.03
C LYS A 171 10.89 -6.76 -12.25
N VAL A 172 11.15 -6.69 -10.96
CA VAL A 172 10.85 -5.51 -10.13
C VAL A 172 11.78 -4.38 -10.56
N VAL A 173 11.19 -3.24 -10.89
CA VAL A 173 11.90 -2.02 -11.33
C VAL A 173 11.83 -0.90 -10.31
N ILE A 174 10.86 -0.94 -9.40
CA ILE A 174 10.74 -0.05 -8.24
C ILE A 174 10.37 -0.89 -7.02
N CYS A 175 11.08 -0.68 -5.92
CA CYS A 175 10.70 -1.17 -4.60
C CYS A 175 11.12 -0.10 -3.59
N THR A 176 10.16 0.70 -3.11
CA THR A 176 10.43 1.91 -2.33
C THR A 176 9.52 2.00 -1.12
N ILE A 177 10.12 2.36 0.02
CA ILE A 177 9.46 2.68 1.28
C ILE A 177 9.43 4.20 1.45
N PHE A 178 8.31 4.73 1.91
CA PHE A 178 8.09 6.15 2.18
C PHE A 178 7.68 6.32 3.64
N TYR A 179 8.46 7.03 4.43
CA TYR A 179 8.12 7.32 5.82
C TYR A 179 6.96 8.31 5.89
N ASN A 180 5.91 7.94 6.63
CA ASN A 180 4.67 8.71 6.75
C ASN A 180 4.77 9.77 7.85
N THR A 181 5.65 10.73 7.67
CA THR A 181 6.01 11.78 8.63
C THR A 181 5.86 13.17 8.01
N ASP A 182 5.97 14.22 8.84
CA ASP A 182 5.96 15.62 8.37
C ASP A 182 7.22 16.01 7.60
N ILE A 183 8.30 15.23 7.74
CA ILE A 183 9.51 15.31 6.92
C ILE A 183 9.68 13.95 6.24
N PRO A 184 8.91 13.70 5.16
CA PRO A 184 8.90 12.39 4.54
C PRO A 184 10.19 12.12 3.78
N VAL A 185 10.73 10.92 4.00
CA VAL A 185 11.90 10.41 3.30
C VAL A 185 11.48 9.15 2.55
N LYS A 186 12.09 8.90 1.39
CA LYS A 186 11.96 7.63 0.67
C LYS A 186 13.26 6.84 0.75
N THR A 187 13.15 5.52 0.84
CA THR A 187 14.27 4.59 0.83
C THR A 187 14.01 3.49 -0.18
N GLU A 188 14.91 3.28 -1.10
CA GLU A 188 14.86 2.13 -1.99
C GLU A 188 15.25 0.86 -1.23
N THR A 189 14.59 -0.24 -1.55
CA THR A 189 14.81 -1.54 -0.94
C THR A 189 14.65 -2.64 -1.99
N ASN A 190 14.73 -3.90 -1.59
CA ASN A 190 14.39 -5.03 -2.44
C ASN A 190 13.12 -5.73 -1.94
N LEU A 191 12.52 -6.55 -2.83
CA LEU A 191 11.26 -7.23 -2.52
C LEU A 191 11.35 -8.10 -1.27
N GLY A 192 12.43 -8.88 -1.11
CA GLY A 192 12.60 -9.77 0.05
C GLY A 192 12.66 -9.02 1.37
N SER A 193 13.40 -7.91 1.43
CA SER A 193 13.48 -7.05 2.63
C SER A 193 12.14 -6.39 2.93
N LEU A 194 11.40 -5.96 1.90
CA LEU A 194 10.06 -5.42 2.07
C LEU A 194 9.09 -6.49 2.62
N GLU A 195 9.03 -7.68 2.01
CA GLU A 195 8.15 -8.77 2.46
C GLU A 195 8.48 -9.24 3.88
N LEU A 196 9.78 -9.25 4.25
CA LEU A 196 10.20 -9.52 5.62
C LEU A 196 9.63 -8.47 6.60
N MET A 197 9.72 -7.18 6.27
CA MET A 197 9.14 -6.10 7.07
C MET A 197 7.62 -6.23 7.18
N LEU A 198 6.95 -6.58 6.08
CA LEU A 198 5.49 -6.71 6.02
C LEU A 198 4.99 -7.96 6.76
N GLY A 199 5.80 -9.02 6.87
CA GLY A 199 5.42 -10.31 7.43
C GLY A 199 4.53 -11.16 6.52
N TYR A 200 4.40 -10.81 5.24
CA TYR A 200 3.67 -11.58 4.23
C TYR A 200 4.28 -11.38 2.83
N SER A 201 4.03 -12.36 1.94
CA SER A 201 4.49 -12.27 0.55
C SER A 201 3.47 -11.55 -0.33
N LEU A 202 3.97 -10.71 -1.23
CA LEU A 202 3.18 -10.03 -2.27
C LEU A 202 2.92 -10.91 -3.49
N ASN A 203 3.59 -12.07 -3.59
CA ASN A 203 3.49 -13.01 -4.71
C ASN A 203 3.68 -12.33 -6.08
N VAL A 204 4.66 -11.43 -6.17
CA VAL A 204 4.93 -10.61 -7.37
C VAL A 204 5.29 -11.48 -8.58
N PHE A 205 5.88 -12.67 -8.36
CA PHE A 205 6.40 -13.57 -9.39
C PHE A 205 5.53 -14.79 -9.66
N VAL A 206 4.35 -14.91 -9.05
CA VAL A 206 3.44 -16.03 -9.34
C VAL A 206 2.79 -15.78 -10.69
N ASP A 207 3.53 -16.07 -11.75
CA ASP A 207 2.97 -16.29 -13.07
C ASP A 207 2.07 -17.53 -12.97
N ASN A 208 0.76 -17.34 -13.11
CA ASN A 208 -0.21 -18.42 -13.09
C ASN A 208 -0.02 -19.36 -14.31
N LYS A 209 1.13 -20.02 -14.41
CA LYS A 209 1.31 -21.25 -15.19
C LYS A 209 0.70 -22.42 -14.42
N LYS A 210 -0.60 -22.39 -14.21
CA LYS A 210 -1.47 -23.51 -13.86
C LYS A 210 -2.84 -23.15 -14.43
N LYS A 211 -3.45 -23.85 -15.38
CA LYS A 211 -3.54 -25.28 -15.63
C LYS A 211 -3.90 -25.49 -17.09
N LYS A 212 -3.10 -26.18 -17.86
CA LYS A 212 -3.61 -27.09 -18.88
C LYS A 212 -3.20 -28.48 -18.41
N LYS A 213 -4.12 -29.20 -17.85
CA LYS A 213 -4.27 -30.66 -17.89
C LYS A 213 -5.73 -30.94 -18.09
#